data_a8b8e30708579f1201e3044ecbd49fed
#
_entry.id   a8b8e30708579f1201e3044ecbd49fed
#
_cell.length_a   1.000
_cell.length_b   1.000
_cell.length_c   1.000
_cell.angle_alpha   90.00
_cell.angle_beta   90.00
_cell.angle_gamma   90.00
#
_symmetry.space_group_name_H-M   'P 1'
#
loop_
_entity.id
_entity.type
_entity.pdbx_description
1 polymer ?
#
loop_
_entity_poly.entity_id
_entity_poly.type
_entity_poly.pdbx_seq_one_letter_code
_entity_poly.pdbx_strand_id
1 'polypeptide(L)'
;MIFLEYTGTDLEKWCDLIEDTSKKSGLDFYPQEFEIVSYTDMIGYEAYLGMPARYPHWSFGKSYDRTKSLYKYNLTGLPYEMVINSNPCLAYLMKDNTLLLQILTMAHVYGHNDFFKNNRLFKEGTKASYSLEMFKNDADMIREYINDPSIGYEGVEKILNASHSIRFQTNRTIGTKKTEEESKEDLIDFIINHGQLEEWQKNVLYVVKKETSYFIPQVETKIMNEGWASYWHYKTLNRLDLSPSLHMEFIKRHNDVITPIMGGINPYYIGFKIFEDLDKRYGQNKIFEVRALERDASFIRRYLTKELCYELNLFEYAKQRSDYVIKEIPDEKGWIEIRNTLCNNCGMGSIPNIVVDDILKKDNTLVLKHIYDGRELNSNYMEATLKCIYELWGYPVKLNTKISKEDIEVCCSEPTTISYKTLRCD
;
A
#
# COMPACT_ATOMS: atom_id res chain seq x y z
N MET A 1 0.99 -9.67 35.64
CA MET A 1 2.37 -9.24 35.30
C MET A 1 2.95 -10.37 34.47
N ILE A 2 3.00 -10.20 33.15
CA ILE A 2 3.62 -11.19 32.25
C ILE A 2 5.13 -11.01 32.46
N PHE A 3 5.79 -12.02 33.04
CA PHE A 3 7.25 -12.04 33.11
C PHE A 3 7.74 -12.24 31.68
N LEU A 4 8.39 -11.22 31.10
CA LEU A 4 9.12 -11.39 29.86
C LEU A 4 10.25 -12.41 30.11
N GLU A 5 10.29 -13.48 29.33
CA GLU A 5 11.31 -14.53 29.42
C GLU A 5 12.68 -14.06 28.87
N TYR A 6 12.84 -12.79 28.51
CA TYR A 6 14.04 -12.21 27.90
C TYR A 6 14.24 -10.75 28.33
N THR A 7 15.48 -10.29 28.22
CA THR A 7 15.92 -8.92 28.52
C THR A 7 16.24 -8.15 27.25
N GLY A 8 16.40 -6.80 27.35
CA GLY A 8 16.87 -5.98 26.22
C GLY A 8 18.24 -6.45 25.71
N THR A 9 19.16 -6.82 26.60
CA THR A 9 20.48 -7.34 26.23
C THR A 9 20.40 -8.68 25.47
N ASP A 10 19.38 -9.49 25.72
CA ASP A 10 19.17 -10.72 24.95
C ASP A 10 18.69 -10.38 23.53
N LEU A 11 17.83 -9.38 23.38
CA LEU A 11 17.39 -8.90 22.07
C LEU A 11 18.54 -8.28 21.26
N GLU A 12 19.42 -7.50 21.89
CA GLU A 12 20.61 -6.94 21.25
C GLU A 12 21.51 -8.04 20.67
N LYS A 13 21.80 -9.09 21.44
CA LYS A 13 22.59 -10.25 20.96
C LYS A 13 21.94 -10.95 19.77
N TRP A 14 20.62 -11.15 19.80
CA TRP A 14 19.90 -11.74 18.68
C TRP A 14 19.89 -10.82 17.47
N CYS A 15 19.73 -9.50 17.67
CA CYS A 15 19.81 -8.51 16.62
C CYS A 15 21.15 -8.57 15.88
N ASP A 16 22.27 -8.54 16.62
CA ASP A 16 23.62 -8.64 16.05
C ASP A 16 23.82 -9.94 15.24
N LEU A 17 23.35 -11.06 15.79
CA LEU A 17 23.46 -12.36 15.13
C LEU A 17 22.61 -12.43 13.83
N ILE A 18 21.41 -11.86 13.86
CA ILE A 18 20.53 -11.79 12.70
C ILE A 18 21.13 -10.87 11.63
N GLU A 19 21.63 -9.70 12.04
CA GLU A 19 22.27 -8.75 11.14
C GLU A 19 23.47 -9.37 10.42
N ASP A 20 24.36 -10.01 11.16
CA ASP A 20 25.53 -10.72 10.63
C ASP A 20 25.13 -11.84 9.67
N THR A 21 24.13 -12.64 10.04
CA THR A 21 23.62 -13.74 9.20
C THR A 21 22.99 -13.23 7.91
N SER A 22 22.26 -12.13 8.00
CA SER A 22 21.63 -11.46 6.87
C SER A 22 22.67 -10.90 5.90
N LYS A 23 23.69 -10.19 6.39
CA LYS A 23 24.84 -9.70 5.59
C LYS A 23 25.59 -10.83 4.90
N LYS A 24 25.91 -11.90 5.63
CA LYS A 24 26.55 -13.10 5.05
C LYS A 24 25.70 -13.79 4.00
N SER A 25 24.39 -13.60 4.06
CA SER A 25 23.43 -14.11 3.08
C SER A 25 23.30 -13.23 1.83
N GLY A 26 23.96 -12.06 1.79
CA GLY A 26 23.97 -11.13 0.66
C GLY A 26 22.91 -10.03 0.71
N LEU A 27 22.19 -9.87 1.84
CA LEU A 27 21.29 -8.74 2.03
C LEU A 27 22.10 -7.44 2.17
N ASP A 28 21.58 -6.37 1.57
CA ASP A 28 22.14 -5.02 1.62
C ASP A 28 21.06 -4.02 2.08
N PHE A 29 21.16 -3.55 3.30
CA PHE A 29 20.14 -2.75 3.97
C PHE A 29 20.71 -1.45 4.57
N TYR A 30 19.83 -0.50 4.92
CA TYR A 30 20.19 0.67 5.71
C TYR A 30 20.52 0.27 7.16
N PRO A 31 21.26 1.10 7.92
CA PRO A 31 21.33 0.93 9.38
C PRO A 31 19.92 0.71 9.94
N GLN A 32 19.77 -0.28 10.83
CA GLN A 32 18.48 -0.67 11.38
C GLN A 32 18.38 -0.25 12.84
N GLU A 33 17.28 0.44 13.17
CA GLU A 33 16.92 0.77 14.54
C GLU A 33 15.63 0.06 14.93
N PHE A 34 15.60 -0.53 16.14
CA PHE A 34 14.41 -1.18 16.68
C PHE A 34 13.96 -0.44 17.93
N GLU A 35 12.68 -0.16 18.01
CA GLU A 35 12.04 0.45 19.17
C GLU A 35 10.97 -0.50 19.71
N ILE A 36 11.03 -0.79 21.04
CA ILE A 36 10.06 -1.66 21.70
C ILE A 36 8.92 -0.80 22.22
N VAL A 37 7.72 -1.06 21.73
CA VAL A 37 6.53 -0.25 21.99
C VAL A 37 5.43 -1.06 22.68
N SER A 38 4.54 -0.36 23.39
CA SER A 38 3.33 -0.98 23.94
C SER A 38 2.32 -1.27 22.83
N TYR A 39 1.34 -2.15 23.12
CA TYR A 39 0.25 -2.39 22.18
C TYR A 39 -0.55 -1.11 21.84
N THR A 40 -0.67 -0.20 22.81
CA THR A 40 -1.39 1.06 22.62
C THR A 40 -0.68 1.98 21.65
N ASP A 41 0.66 2.05 21.76
CA ASP A 41 1.48 2.82 20.83
C ASP A 41 1.46 2.20 19.44
N MET A 42 1.54 0.86 19.34
CA MET A 42 1.45 0.13 18.08
C MET A 42 0.15 0.43 17.33
N ILE A 43 -1.01 0.43 18.02
CA ILE A 43 -2.31 0.83 17.43
C ILE A 43 -2.26 2.29 16.94
N GLY A 44 -1.62 3.18 17.71
CA GLY A 44 -1.45 4.58 17.33
C GLY A 44 -0.63 4.73 16.03
N TYR A 45 0.50 4.06 15.95
CA TYR A 45 1.32 4.06 14.75
C TYR A 45 0.62 3.39 13.55
N GLU A 46 -0.11 2.30 13.75
CA GLU A 46 -0.92 1.67 12.70
C GLU A 46 -1.97 2.64 12.15
N ALA A 47 -2.64 3.40 13.01
CA ALA A 47 -3.60 4.41 12.60
C ALA A 47 -2.97 5.49 11.71
N TYR A 48 -1.69 5.80 11.92
CA TYR A 48 -0.88 6.72 11.11
C TYR A 48 -0.11 6.05 9.96
N LEU A 49 -0.45 4.81 9.63
CA LEU A 49 0.22 4.02 8.59
C LEU A 49 1.73 3.83 8.87
N GLY A 50 2.09 3.65 10.12
CA GLY A 50 3.46 3.44 10.57
C GLY A 50 4.22 4.71 10.94
N MET A 51 3.74 5.89 10.58
CA MET A 51 4.49 7.12 10.83
C MET A 51 4.36 7.59 12.28
N PRO A 52 5.46 8.05 12.91
CA PRO A 52 5.43 8.57 14.28
C PRO A 52 4.72 9.92 14.40
N ALA A 53 4.60 10.66 13.31
CA ALA A 53 3.90 11.93 13.25
C ALA A 53 3.10 12.06 11.95
N ARG A 54 1.85 12.52 12.07
CA ARG A 54 0.99 12.90 10.95
C ARG A 54 0.11 14.08 11.36
N TYR A 55 -0.47 14.74 10.36
CA TYR A 55 -1.46 15.79 10.59
C TYR A 55 -2.75 15.19 11.17
N PRO A 56 -3.51 15.97 11.99
CA PRO A 56 -4.79 15.50 12.50
C PRO A 56 -5.82 15.37 11.38
N HIS A 57 -6.49 14.22 11.34
CA HIS A 57 -7.61 13.95 10.44
C HIS A 57 -8.52 12.89 11.04
N TRP A 58 -9.84 13.05 10.93
CA TRP A 58 -10.83 12.16 11.52
C TRP A 58 -10.63 10.67 11.12
N SER A 59 -10.17 10.42 9.89
CA SER A 59 -9.98 9.04 9.40
C SER A 59 -8.93 8.27 10.20
N PHE A 60 -7.93 8.94 10.76
CA PHE A 60 -6.91 8.30 11.59
C PHE A 60 -7.49 7.92 12.95
N GLY A 61 -8.32 8.79 13.57
CA GLY A 61 -9.04 8.47 14.80
C GLY A 61 -10.00 7.29 14.60
N LYS A 62 -10.75 7.28 13.48
CA LYS A 62 -11.63 6.16 13.12
C LYS A 62 -10.85 4.86 12.90
N SER A 63 -9.67 4.93 12.27
CA SER A 63 -8.78 3.78 12.10
C SER A 63 -8.31 3.25 13.46
N TYR A 64 -7.88 4.14 14.34
CA TYR A 64 -7.48 3.79 15.72
C TYR A 64 -8.59 3.06 16.47
N ASP A 65 -9.79 3.62 16.50
CA ASP A 65 -10.94 3.02 17.22
C ASP A 65 -11.33 1.66 16.62
N ARG A 66 -11.28 1.53 15.29
CA ARG A 66 -11.54 0.26 14.60
C ARG A 66 -10.52 -0.80 14.99
N THR A 67 -9.23 -0.52 14.85
CA THR A 67 -8.14 -1.47 15.17
C THR A 67 -8.17 -1.85 16.64
N LYS A 68 -8.35 -0.88 17.54
CA LYS A 68 -8.50 -1.12 18.98
C LYS A 68 -9.69 -2.03 19.30
N SER A 69 -10.83 -1.84 18.64
CA SER A 69 -12.01 -2.67 18.82
C SER A 69 -11.79 -4.10 18.30
N LEU A 70 -11.23 -4.25 17.10
CA LEU A 70 -10.94 -5.56 16.52
C LEU A 70 -9.97 -6.36 17.39
N TYR A 71 -8.93 -5.72 17.90
CA TYR A 71 -7.97 -6.33 18.82
C TYR A 71 -8.62 -6.74 20.15
N LYS A 72 -9.42 -5.83 20.76
CA LYS A 72 -10.12 -6.12 22.03
C LYS A 72 -11.02 -7.34 21.96
N TYR A 73 -11.65 -7.58 20.82
CA TYR A 73 -12.54 -8.74 20.61
C TYR A 73 -11.83 -9.94 19.98
N ASN A 74 -10.50 -9.94 19.87
CA ASN A 74 -9.69 -11.00 19.23
C ASN A 74 -10.15 -11.35 17.80
N LEU A 75 -10.67 -10.38 17.06
CA LEU A 75 -11.09 -10.55 15.67
C LEU A 75 -9.94 -10.42 14.69
N THR A 76 -8.91 -9.67 15.04
CA THR A 76 -7.65 -9.56 14.32
C THR A 76 -6.51 -9.49 15.33
N GLY A 77 -5.35 -10.05 14.99
CA GLY A 77 -4.09 -9.78 15.69
C GLY A 77 -3.58 -8.37 15.35
N LEU A 78 -2.77 -7.79 16.24
CA LEU A 78 -1.95 -6.65 15.86
C LEU A 78 -0.81 -7.12 14.97
N PRO A 79 -0.30 -6.25 14.08
CA PRO A 79 0.94 -6.55 13.38
C PRO A 79 2.06 -6.77 14.41
N TYR A 80 2.88 -7.76 14.14
CA TYR A 80 4.02 -8.11 15.02
C TYR A 80 5.10 -7.03 14.97
N GLU A 81 5.19 -6.34 13.85
CA GLU A 81 6.10 -5.24 13.54
C GLU A 81 5.43 -4.15 12.73
N MET A 82 6.07 -3.01 12.73
CA MET A 82 5.80 -1.93 11.81
C MET A 82 7.13 -1.34 11.36
N VAL A 83 7.36 -1.28 10.06
CA VAL A 83 8.65 -0.89 9.48
C VAL A 83 8.49 0.35 8.62
N ILE A 84 9.34 1.33 8.86
CA ILE A 84 9.36 2.60 8.13
C ILE A 84 10.54 2.61 7.16
N ASN A 85 10.26 2.86 5.90
CA ASN A 85 11.29 3.12 4.90
C ASN A 85 11.95 4.48 5.17
N SER A 86 12.95 4.45 6.02
CA SER A 86 13.79 5.57 6.43
C SER A 86 15.28 5.17 6.42
N ASN A 87 16.17 6.12 6.60
CA ASN A 87 17.59 5.86 6.76
C ASN A 87 18.13 6.73 7.92
N PRO A 88 18.42 6.14 9.11
CA PRO A 88 18.27 4.71 9.47
C PRO A 88 16.86 4.17 9.27
N CYS A 89 16.70 2.88 8.95
CA CYS A 89 15.41 2.21 8.88
C CYS A 89 14.89 2.00 10.30
N LEU A 90 13.69 2.47 10.60
CA LEU A 90 13.08 2.36 11.91
C LEU A 90 12.02 1.27 11.91
N ALA A 91 12.03 0.41 12.93
CA ALA A 91 11.00 -0.60 13.12
C ALA A 91 10.51 -0.64 14.57
N TYR A 92 9.20 -0.82 14.73
CA TYR A 92 8.57 -0.98 16.03
C TYR A 92 8.30 -2.46 16.30
N LEU A 93 8.71 -2.91 17.49
CA LEU A 93 8.50 -4.27 17.99
C LEU A 93 7.52 -4.23 19.15
N MET A 94 6.49 -5.06 19.14
CA MET A 94 5.53 -5.09 20.22
C MET A 94 6.13 -5.75 21.47
N LYS A 95 6.05 -5.06 22.62
CA LYS A 95 6.62 -5.50 23.89
C LYS A 95 6.12 -6.89 24.35
N ASP A 96 4.88 -7.23 24.02
CA ASP A 96 4.24 -8.47 24.49
C ASP A 96 4.56 -9.70 23.61
N ASN A 97 5.41 -9.56 22.59
CA ASN A 97 5.88 -10.66 21.76
C ASN A 97 6.72 -11.64 22.57
N THR A 98 6.63 -12.94 22.26
CA THR A 98 7.56 -13.95 22.78
C THR A 98 8.97 -13.70 22.25
N LEU A 99 10.00 -14.28 22.90
CA LEU A 99 11.37 -14.15 22.41
C LEU A 99 11.52 -14.59 20.95
N LEU A 100 10.96 -15.75 20.60
CA LEU A 100 11.03 -16.22 19.22
C LEU A 100 10.32 -15.27 18.26
N LEU A 101 9.17 -14.73 18.65
CA LEU A 101 8.44 -13.79 17.80
C LEU A 101 9.24 -12.50 17.59
N GLN A 102 9.99 -12.02 18.60
CA GLN A 102 10.93 -10.91 18.41
C GLN A 102 12.04 -11.27 17.41
N ILE A 103 12.66 -12.45 17.56
CA ILE A 103 13.73 -12.94 16.68
C ILE A 103 13.22 -13.05 15.22
N LEU A 104 12.04 -13.66 15.02
CA LEU A 104 11.42 -13.79 13.70
C LEU A 104 11.14 -12.42 13.09
N THR A 105 10.55 -11.54 13.89
CA THR A 105 10.19 -10.18 13.46
C THR A 105 11.43 -9.37 13.07
N MET A 106 12.50 -9.40 13.87
CA MET A 106 13.77 -8.74 13.51
C MET A 106 14.31 -9.26 12.16
N ALA A 107 14.33 -10.57 11.95
CA ALA A 107 14.80 -11.14 10.70
C ALA A 107 13.90 -10.76 9.51
N HIS A 108 12.57 -10.65 9.72
CA HIS A 108 11.60 -10.19 8.74
C HIS A 108 11.84 -8.72 8.37
N VAL A 109 12.10 -7.88 9.36
CA VAL A 109 12.43 -6.45 9.18
C VAL A 109 13.70 -6.26 8.35
N TYR A 110 14.75 -7.06 8.55
CA TYR A 110 15.94 -6.98 7.68
C TYR A 110 15.62 -7.33 6.22
N GLY A 111 14.67 -8.22 5.98
CA GLY A 111 14.17 -8.48 4.63
C GLY A 111 13.47 -7.25 4.03
N HIS A 112 12.59 -6.59 4.78
CA HIS A 112 11.96 -5.35 4.35
C HIS A 112 12.97 -4.24 4.11
N ASN A 113 13.92 -4.03 4.99
CA ASN A 113 14.95 -3.01 4.87
C ASN A 113 15.82 -3.21 3.62
N ASP A 114 16.23 -4.46 3.34
CA ASP A 114 16.94 -4.80 2.10
C ASP A 114 16.07 -4.49 0.86
N PHE A 115 14.77 -4.79 0.92
CA PHE A 115 13.84 -4.50 -0.17
C PHE A 115 13.71 -2.99 -0.40
N PHE A 116 13.50 -2.21 0.65
CA PHE A 116 13.40 -0.74 0.57
C PHE A 116 14.63 -0.10 -0.04
N LYS A 117 15.82 -0.52 0.39
CA LYS A 117 17.08 0.01 -0.10
C LYS A 117 17.33 -0.29 -1.57
N ASN A 118 16.83 -1.42 -2.08
CA ASN A 118 17.31 -1.94 -3.37
C ASN A 118 16.25 -1.99 -4.47
N ASN A 119 14.95 -2.07 -4.15
CA ASN A 119 13.93 -2.03 -5.19
C ASN A 119 13.89 -0.66 -5.86
N ARG A 120 13.81 -0.65 -7.21
CA ARG A 120 13.85 0.57 -8.02
C ARG A 120 12.74 1.55 -7.69
N LEU A 121 11.52 1.07 -7.35
CA LEU A 121 10.40 1.96 -7.05
C LEU A 121 10.64 2.76 -5.77
N PHE A 122 11.26 2.15 -4.77
CA PHE A 122 11.66 2.86 -3.55
C PHE A 122 12.80 3.85 -3.82
N LYS A 123 13.80 3.46 -4.62
CA LYS A 123 14.91 4.35 -5.00
C LYS A 123 14.44 5.59 -5.76
N GLU A 124 13.48 5.42 -6.66
CA GLU A 124 12.97 6.49 -7.52
C GLU A 124 11.82 7.27 -6.85
N GLY A 125 10.97 6.59 -6.05
CA GLY A 125 9.75 7.16 -5.48
C GLY A 125 9.88 7.69 -4.05
N THR A 126 10.95 7.35 -3.33
CA THR A 126 11.12 7.78 -1.93
C THR A 126 12.50 8.35 -1.66
N LYS A 127 12.57 9.24 -0.65
CA LYS A 127 13.82 9.79 -0.12
C LYS A 127 13.96 9.32 1.33
N ALA A 128 14.38 8.08 1.54
CA ALA A 128 14.42 7.41 2.85
C ALA A 128 15.07 8.27 3.95
N SER A 129 16.18 8.96 3.66
CA SER A 129 16.88 9.81 4.65
C SER A 129 16.09 11.04 5.12
N TYR A 130 15.03 11.41 4.44
CA TYR A 130 14.23 12.60 4.75
C TYR A 130 12.76 12.28 5.06
N SER A 131 12.37 11.00 5.02
CA SER A 131 10.97 10.62 5.14
C SER A 131 10.35 11.04 6.48
N LEU A 132 11.00 10.75 7.60
CA LEU A 132 10.48 11.09 8.93
C LEU A 132 10.37 12.60 9.14
N GLU A 133 11.40 13.35 8.71
CA GLU A 133 11.40 14.81 8.78
C GLU A 133 10.29 15.42 7.90
N MET A 134 10.12 14.87 6.69
CA MET A 134 9.05 15.28 5.78
C MET A 134 7.68 15.16 6.42
N PHE A 135 7.33 13.99 6.98
CA PHE A 135 6.03 13.77 7.62
C PHE A 135 5.81 14.66 8.84
N LYS A 136 6.87 14.92 9.62
CA LYS A 136 6.79 15.84 10.77
C LYS A 136 6.53 17.26 10.31
N ASN A 137 7.30 17.78 9.36
CA ASN A 137 7.16 19.15 8.84
C ASN A 137 5.78 19.35 8.19
N ASP A 138 5.28 18.36 7.44
CA ASP A 138 3.95 18.38 6.86
C ASP A 138 2.86 18.44 7.93
N ALA A 139 3.00 17.63 8.98
CA ALA A 139 2.07 17.64 10.10
C ALA A 139 2.07 18.99 10.86
N ASP A 140 3.24 19.60 11.04
CA ASP A 140 3.36 20.88 11.73
C ASP A 140 2.75 22.01 10.89
N MET A 141 3.00 22.04 9.59
CA MET A 141 2.39 23.00 8.67
C MET A 141 0.85 22.91 8.66
N ILE A 142 0.29 21.71 8.63
CA ILE A 142 -1.18 21.54 8.70
C ILE A 142 -1.73 22.02 10.04
N ARG A 143 -1.01 21.78 11.16
CA ARG A 143 -1.41 22.30 12.48
C ARG A 143 -1.36 23.82 12.55
N GLU A 144 -0.40 24.46 11.87
CA GLU A 144 -0.36 25.93 11.75
C GLU A 144 -1.62 26.47 11.08
N TYR A 145 -2.08 25.87 9.97
CA TYR A 145 -3.33 26.25 9.30
C TYR A 145 -4.56 26.00 10.16
N ILE A 146 -4.60 24.92 10.94
CA ILE A 146 -5.69 24.64 11.87
C ILE A 146 -5.77 25.70 12.97
N ASN A 147 -4.62 26.20 13.43
CA ASN A 147 -4.52 27.20 14.49
C ASN A 147 -4.70 28.63 13.98
N ASP A 148 -4.67 28.87 12.67
CA ASP A 148 -4.92 30.18 12.07
C ASP A 148 -6.42 30.51 12.18
N PRO A 149 -6.81 31.61 12.90
CA PRO A 149 -8.22 31.97 13.07
C PRO A 149 -8.97 32.26 11.76
N SER A 150 -8.25 32.60 10.68
CA SER A 150 -8.86 32.87 9.37
C SER A 150 -9.16 31.61 8.56
N ILE A 151 -8.58 30.44 8.90
CA ILE A 151 -8.74 29.17 8.23
C ILE A 151 -9.50 28.21 9.14
N GLY A 152 -8.90 27.82 10.26
CA GLY A 152 -9.48 26.96 11.29
C GLY A 152 -9.57 25.49 10.91
N TYR A 153 -9.97 24.69 11.90
CA TYR A 153 -10.05 23.22 11.75
C TYR A 153 -10.99 22.78 10.61
N GLU A 154 -12.21 23.35 10.54
CA GLU A 154 -13.21 22.96 9.55
C GLU A 154 -12.76 23.26 8.11
N GLY A 155 -12.09 24.40 7.89
CA GLY A 155 -11.54 24.77 6.59
C GLY A 155 -10.48 23.76 6.13
N VAL A 156 -9.52 23.44 6.99
CA VAL A 156 -8.45 22.48 6.71
C VAL A 156 -9.00 21.07 6.49
N GLU A 157 -9.90 20.59 7.36
CA GLU A 157 -10.50 19.26 7.26
C GLU A 157 -11.27 19.08 5.95
N LYS A 158 -11.99 20.10 5.50
CA LYS A 158 -12.72 20.10 4.22
C LYS A 158 -11.77 19.85 3.04
N ILE A 159 -10.65 20.57 2.99
CA ILE A 159 -9.65 20.40 1.92
C ILE A 159 -8.90 19.06 2.05
N LEU A 160 -8.57 18.60 3.26
CA LEU A 160 -7.98 17.28 3.47
C LEU A 160 -8.90 16.15 3.00
N ASN A 161 -10.20 16.20 3.33
CA ASN A 161 -11.19 15.23 2.87
C ASN A 161 -11.24 15.15 1.34
N ALA A 162 -11.31 16.31 0.69
CA ALA A 162 -11.33 16.40 -0.76
C ALA A 162 -10.04 15.86 -1.39
N SER A 163 -8.88 16.24 -0.84
CA SER A 163 -7.57 15.77 -1.29
C SER A 163 -7.40 14.27 -1.14
N HIS A 164 -7.84 13.70 0.01
CA HIS A 164 -7.79 12.26 0.26
C HIS A 164 -8.65 11.47 -0.73
N SER A 165 -9.77 12.03 -1.20
CA SER A 165 -10.65 11.35 -2.16
C SER A 165 -9.98 11.09 -3.50
N ILE A 166 -9.01 11.94 -3.90
CA ILE A 166 -8.29 11.86 -5.18
C ILE A 166 -6.80 11.55 -5.04
N ARG A 167 -6.31 11.27 -3.85
CA ARG A 167 -4.87 11.12 -3.56
C ARG A 167 -4.11 10.15 -4.46
N PHE A 168 -4.78 9.12 -4.95
CA PHE A 168 -4.20 8.14 -5.87
C PHE A 168 -4.35 8.50 -7.35
N GLN A 169 -4.95 9.65 -7.68
CA GLN A 169 -4.97 10.20 -9.04
C GLN A 169 -3.71 11.04 -9.27
N THR A 170 -2.56 10.48 -8.97
CA THR A 170 -1.22 11.03 -9.10
C THR A 170 -0.36 10.09 -9.97
N ASN A 171 0.91 10.41 -10.17
CA ASN A 171 1.81 9.70 -11.07
C ASN A 171 1.83 8.18 -10.80
N ARG A 172 1.20 7.41 -11.71
CA ARG A 172 1.09 5.94 -11.63
C ARG A 172 2.25 5.20 -12.28
N THR A 173 3.17 5.92 -12.91
CA THR A 173 4.18 5.37 -13.83
C THR A 173 5.60 5.53 -13.32
N ILE A 174 5.80 5.48 -11.99
CA ILE A 174 7.15 5.53 -11.40
C ILE A 174 8.03 4.46 -12.07
N GLY A 175 9.14 4.89 -12.67
CA GLY A 175 10.11 3.99 -13.29
C GLY A 175 9.67 3.32 -14.60
N THR A 176 8.63 3.81 -15.28
CA THR A 176 8.26 3.36 -16.63
C THR A 176 8.34 4.50 -17.65
N LYS A 177 8.55 4.19 -18.93
CA LYS A 177 8.39 5.19 -19.98
C LYS A 177 6.92 5.56 -20.05
N LYS A 178 6.63 6.85 -19.94
CA LYS A 178 5.27 7.36 -20.08
C LYS A 178 4.81 7.18 -21.54
N THR A 179 3.58 6.71 -21.73
CA THR A 179 2.88 6.81 -23.01
C THR A 179 2.46 8.27 -23.25
N GLU A 180 2.06 8.64 -24.48
CA GLU A 180 1.59 9.99 -24.77
C GLU A 180 0.37 10.39 -23.90
N GLU A 181 -0.53 9.43 -23.61
CA GLU A 181 -1.66 9.66 -22.70
C GLU A 181 -1.25 9.81 -21.24
N GLU A 182 -0.19 9.09 -20.79
CA GLU A 182 0.37 9.18 -19.44
C GLU A 182 1.33 10.37 -19.26
N SER A 183 1.68 11.07 -20.34
CA SER A 183 2.49 12.30 -20.27
C SER A 183 1.67 13.52 -19.87
N LYS A 184 0.35 13.43 -19.87
CA LYS A 184 -0.54 14.49 -19.36
C LYS A 184 -0.32 14.67 -17.86
N GLU A 185 -0.54 15.89 -17.42
CA GLU A 185 -0.53 16.24 -16.01
C GLU A 185 -1.56 15.40 -15.24
N ASP A 186 -1.17 14.86 -14.08
CA ASP A 186 -2.13 14.10 -13.27
C ASP A 186 -3.17 15.01 -12.62
N LEU A 187 -4.31 14.43 -12.20
CA LEU A 187 -5.46 15.20 -11.72
C LEU A 187 -5.10 16.10 -10.52
N ILE A 188 -4.25 15.64 -9.59
CA ILE A 188 -3.87 16.44 -8.43
C ILE A 188 -3.02 17.63 -8.87
N ASP A 189 -2.00 17.42 -9.69
CA ASP A 189 -1.16 18.52 -10.21
C ASP A 189 -1.97 19.50 -11.01
N PHE A 190 -2.88 19.00 -11.85
CA PHE A 190 -3.76 19.82 -12.62
C PHE A 190 -4.63 20.76 -11.75
N ILE A 191 -5.21 20.23 -10.67
CA ILE A 191 -5.99 21.01 -9.72
C ILE A 191 -5.12 22.02 -8.98
N ILE A 192 -3.91 21.64 -8.53
CA ILE A 192 -2.98 22.55 -7.86
C ILE A 192 -2.62 23.73 -8.77
N ASN A 193 -2.36 23.47 -10.05
CA ASN A 193 -1.86 24.45 -10.99
C ASN A 193 -2.96 25.33 -11.59
N HIS A 194 -4.19 24.81 -11.75
CA HIS A 194 -5.24 25.46 -12.51
C HIS A 194 -6.55 25.70 -11.72
N GLY A 195 -6.72 25.07 -10.53
CA GLY A 195 -7.90 25.22 -9.68
C GLY A 195 -7.96 26.60 -9.00
N GLN A 196 -9.15 26.99 -8.58
CA GLN A 196 -9.38 28.22 -7.82
C GLN A 196 -9.11 28.00 -6.33
N LEU A 197 -7.84 27.77 -5.99
CA LEU A 197 -7.39 27.48 -4.64
C LEU A 197 -6.54 28.62 -4.09
N GLU A 198 -6.73 28.93 -2.80
CA GLU A 198 -5.81 29.74 -2.04
C GLU A 198 -4.48 29.01 -1.80
N GLU A 199 -3.40 29.71 -1.50
CA GLU A 199 -2.07 29.11 -1.35
C GLU A 199 -2.01 28.06 -0.25
N TRP A 200 -2.68 28.28 0.89
CA TRP A 200 -2.76 27.27 1.95
C TRP A 200 -3.48 25.99 1.52
N GLN A 201 -4.53 26.09 0.67
CA GLN A 201 -5.25 24.94 0.11
C GLN A 201 -4.35 24.13 -0.83
N LYS A 202 -3.61 24.82 -1.70
CA LYS A 202 -2.60 24.19 -2.58
C LYS A 202 -1.53 23.46 -1.77
N ASN A 203 -1.07 24.05 -0.67
CA ASN A 203 -0.11 23.43 0.23
C ASN A 203 -0.68 22.14 0.87
N VAL A 204 -1.95 22.14 1.27
CA VAL A 204 -2.64 20.94 1.79
C VAL A 204 -2.67 19.82 0.73
N LEU A 205 -3.07 20.14 -0.52
CA LEU A 205 -3.05 19.17 -1.62
C LEU A 205 -1.63 18.63 -1.88
N TYR A 206 -0.63 19.53 -1.87
CA TYR A 206 0.76 19.16 -2.07
C TYR A 206 1.28 18.22 -0.97
N VAL A 207 0.92 18.47 0.30
CA VAL A 207 1.21 17.57 1.42
C VAL A 207 0.60 16.20 1.17
N VAL A 208 -0.70 16.12 0.88
CA VAL A 208 -1.39 14.85 0.64
C VAL A 208 -0.78 14.10 -0.55
N LYS A 209 -0.45 14.79 -1.64
CA LYS A 209 0.23 14.21 -2.80
C LYS A 209 1.60 13.65 -2.42
N LYS A 210 2.43 14.44 -1.73
CA LYS A 210 3.79 14.09 -1.34
C LYS A 210 3.81 12.87 -0.41
N GLU A 211 2.96 12.86 0.63
CA GLU A 211 2.83 11.72 1.53
C GLU A 211 2.30 10.48 0.81
N THR A 212 1.31 10.64 -0.10
CA THR A 212 0.81 9.51 -0.89
C THR A 212 1.91 8.92 -1.78
N SER A 213 2.74 9.77 -2.40
CA SER A 213 3.85 9.34 -3.25
C SER A 213 4.87 8.48 -2.49
N TYR A 214 5.08 8.74 -1.19
CA TYR A 214 5.90 7.90 -0.33
C TYR A 214 5.33 6.47 -0.18
N PHE A 215 4.00 6.31 -0.16
CA PHE A 215 3.35 5.00 0.01
C PHE A 215 3.13 4.25 -1.30
N ILE A 216 3.19 4.90 -2.48
CA ILE A 216 2.97 4.23 -3.77
C ILE A 216 3.92 3.03 -3.98
N PRO A 217 5.24 3.09 -3.73
CA PRO A 217 6.11 1.93 -3.83
C PRO A 217 5.67 0.73 -2.97
N GLN A 218 5.17 0.98 -1.76
CA GLN A 218 4.64 -0.06 -0.87
C GLN A 218 3.37 -0.70 -1.44
N VAL A 219 2.47 0.10 -2.02
CA VAL A 219 1.26 -0.40 -2.70
C VAL A 219 1.62 -1.24 -3.93
N GLU A 220 2.58 -0.80 -4.73
CA GLU A 220 3.03 -1.45 -5.97
C GLU A 220 3.83 -2.74 -5.77
N THR A 221 4.31 -2.99 -4.55
CA THR A 221 5.22 -4.11 -4.26
C THR A 221 4.79 -4.91 -3.03
N LYS A 222 3.54 -4.84 -2.62
CA LYS A 222 3.09 -5.49 -1.38
C LYS A 222 3.36 -6.99 -1.38
N ILE A 223 3.04 -7.69 -2.47
CA ILE A 223 3.26 -9.14 -2.60
C ILE A 223 4.74 -9.47 -2.59
N MET A 224 5.54 -8.71 -3.35
CA MET A 224 6.98 -8.91 -3.39
C MET A 224 7.65 -8.62 -2.06
N ASN A 225 7.32 -7.49 -1.44
CA ASN A 225 7.96 -7.04 -0.20
C ASN A 225 7.66 -7.98 0.97
N GLU A 226 6.39 -8.38 1.15
CA GLU A 226 5.99 -9.36 2.17
C GLU A 226 6.57 -10.75 1.88
N GLY A 227 6.55 -11.17 0.63
CA GLY A 227 7.14 -12.43 0.20
C GLY A 227 8.65 -12.47 0.37
N TRP A 228 9.36 -11.39 0.07
CA TRP A 228 10.80 -11.24 0.25
C TRP A 228 11.19 -11.30 1.72
N ALA A 229 10.51 -10.55 2.57
CA ALA A 229 10.74 -10.56 4.00
C ALA A 229 10.44 -11.95 4.62
N SER A 230 9.36 -12.61 4.17
CA SER A 230 9.03 -13.99 4.59
C SER A 230 10.07 -15.01 4.12
N TYR A 231 10.57 -14.88 2.91
CA TYR A 231 11.63 -15.73 2.37
C TYR A 231 12.91 -15.58 3.18
N TRP A 232 13.31 -14.35 3.49
CA TRP A 232 14.56 -14.12 4.21
C TRP A 232 14.44 -14.39 5.70
N HIS A 233 13.32 -14.14 6.38
CA HIS A 233 13.21 -14.57 7.76
C HIS A 233 13.30 -16.11 7.86
N TYR A 234 12.69 -16.85 6.92
CA TYR A 234 12.77 -18.29 6.86
C TYR A 234 14.22 -18.76 6.64
N LYS A 235 14.93 -18.20 5.65
CA LYS A 235 16.33 -18.56 5.36
C LYS A 235 17.27 -18.18 6.50
N THR A 236 17.09 -17.03 7.13
CA THR A 236 17.92 -16.54 8.24
C THR A 236 17.74 -17.41 9.47
N LEU A 237 16.51 -17.65 9.92
CA LEU A 237 16.26 -18.43 11.11
C LEU A 237 16.71 -19.89 10.98
N ASN A 238 16.64 -20.48 9.79
CA ASN A 238 17.20 -21.82 9.53
C ASN A 238 18.72 -21.87 9.56
N ARG A 239 19.42 -20.73 9.51
CA ARG A 239 20.87 -20.63 9.64
C ARG A 239 21.33 -20.29 11.06
N LEU A 240 20.40 -19.86 11.92
CA LEU A 240 20.66 -19.62 13.32
C LEU A 240 20.62 -20.94 14.11
N ASP A 241 21.47 -21.06 15.12
CA ASP A 241 21.49 -22.22 16.03
C ASP A 241 20.39 -22.06 17.10
N LEU A 242 19.14 -22.20 16.66
CA LEU A 242 17.98 -22.12 17.55
C LEU A 242 17.86 -23.40 18.38
N SER A 243 17.55 -23.26 19.67
CA SER A 243 17.20 -24.41 20.50
C SER A 243 16.00 -25.15 19.91
N PRO A 244 15.83 -26.47 20.16
CA PRO A 244 14.73 -27.26 19.60
C PRO A 244 13.34 -26.65 19.88
N SER A 245 13.12 -26.07 21.06
CA SER A 245 11.83 -25.43 21.39
C SER A 245 11.59 -24.17 20.59
N LEU A 246 12.59 -23.31 20.43
CA LEU A 246 12.52 -22.10 19.59
C LEU A 246 12.32 -22.48 18.10
N HIS A 247 13.01 -23.53 17.64
CA HIS A 247 12.86 -23.98 16.26
C HIS A 247 11.44 -24.50 15.98
N MET A 248 10.83 -25.24 16.89
CA MET A 248 9.44 -25.70 16.76
C MET A 248 8.44 -24.53 16.75
N GLU A 249 8.64 -23.54 17.61
CA GLU A 249 7.83 -22.32 17.61
C GLU A 249 8.02 -21.53 16.31
N PHE A 250 9.26 -21.44 15.80
CA PHE A 250 9.57 -20.79 14.53
C PHE A 250 8.78 -21.41 13.37
N ILE A 251 8.83 -22.73 13.19
CA ILE A 251 8.11 -23.40 12.11
C ILE A 251 6.60 -23.14 12.21
N LYS A 252 6.03 -23.18 13.42
CA LYS A 252 4.63 -22.84 13.63
C LYS A 252 4.32 -21.41 13.22
N ARG A 253 5.08 -20.42 13.71
CA ARG A 253 4.85 -19.00 13.42
C ARG A 253 5.03 -18.68 11.95
N HIS A 254 6.07 -19.24 11.32
CA HIS A 254 6.25 -19.08 9.87
C HIS A 254 5.04 -19.61 9.10
N ASN A 255 4.55 -20.80 9.42
CA ASN A 255 3.37 -21.38 8.78
C ASN A 255 2.12 -20.52 9.01
N ASP A 256 1.95 -19.94 10.20
CA ASP A 256 0.83 -19.02 10.48
C ASP A 256 0.86 -17.80 9.55
N VAL A 257 2.06 -17.22 9.31
CA VAL A 257 2.25 -16.06 8.41
C VAL A 257 1.91 -16.40 6.95
N ILE A 258 2.35 -17.55 6.46
CA ILE A 258 2.15 -17.98 5.08
C ILE A 258 0.89 -18.85 4.88
N THR A 259 -0.04 -18.87 5.83
CA THR A 259 -1.28 -19.66 5.68
C THR A 259 -2.17 -19.11 4.57
N PRO A 260 -2.65 -19.93 3.62
CA PRO A 260 -3.61 -19.51 2.60
C PRO A 260 -4.89 -18.93 3.21
N ILE A 261 -5.42 -17.87 2.62
CA ILE A 261 -6.69 -17.25 3.02
C ILE A 261 -7.79 -17.73 2.08
N MET A 262 -8.83 -18.38 2.61
CA MET A 262 -9.97 -18.82 1.80
C MET A 262 -10.71 -17.61 1.21
N GLY A 263 -10.88 -17.60 -0.11
CA GLY A 263 -11.57 -16.51 -0.83
C GLY A 263 -10.79 -15.19 -0.90
N GLY A 264 -9.53 -15.19 -0.53
CA GLY A 264 -8.64 -14.02 -0.55
C GLY A 264 -7.21 -14.37 -0.96
N ILE A 265 -6.39 -13.35 -1.08
CA ILE A 265 -4.97 -13.49 -1.40
C ILE A 265 -4.16 -13.19 -0.14
N ASN A 266 -3.30 -14.14 0.28
CA ASN A 266 -2.25 -13.86 1.25
C ASN A 266 -0.99 -13.43 0.49
N PRO A 267 -0.58 -12.15 0.56
CA PRO A 267 0.59 -11.64 -0.14
C PRO A 267 1.88 -12.29 0.34
N TYR A 268 1.99 -12.62 1.64
CA TYR A 268 3.13 -13.33 2.22
C TYR A 268 3.32 -14.70 1.55
N TYR A 269 2.22 -15.46 1.45
CA TYR A 269 2.24 -16.81 0.90
C TYR A 269 2.63 -16.82 -0.59
N ILE A 270 1.93 -16.02 -1.41
CA ILE A 270 2.18 -15.98 -2.86
C ILE A 270 3.60 -15.47 -3.14
N GLY A 271 4.00 -14.37 -2.50
CA GLY A 271 5.33 -13.81 -2.67
C GLY A 271 6.43 -14.77 -2.25
N PHE A 272 6.30 -15.38 -1.06
CA PHE A 272 7.23 -16.39 -0.55
C PHE A 272 7.40 -17.56 -1.55
N LYS A 273 6.30 -18.12 -2.01
CA LYS A 273 6.32 -19.28 -2.92
C LYS A 273 6.92 -18.97 -4.29
N ILE A 274 6.68 -17.78 -4.84
CA ILE A 274 7.32 -17.37 -6.10
C ILE A 274 8.83 -17.18 -5.88
N PHE A 275 9.29 -16.57 -4.79
CA PHE A 275 10.72 -16.44 -4.51
C PHE A 275 11.38 -17.80 -4.24
N GLU A 276 10.70 -18.70 -3.52
CA GLU A 276 11.19 -20.08 -3.31
C GLU A 276 11.37 -20.85 -4.62
N ASP A 277 10.40 -20.74 -5.52
CA ASP A 277 10.47 -21.37 -6.85
C ASP A 277 11.57 -20.73 -7.72
N LEU A 278 11.70 -19.42 -7.69
CA LEU A 278 12.77 -18.71 -8.40
C LEU A 278 14.17 -19.11 -7.92
N ASP A 279 14.37 -19.21 -6.59
CA ASP A 279 15.65 -19.66 -6.03
C ASP A 279 15.97 -21.11 -6.45
N LYS A 280 14.98 -22.00 -6.42
CA LYS A 280 15.13 -23.39 -6.87
C LYS A 280 15.48 -23.50 -8.35
N ARG A 281 14.86 -22.69 -9.21
CA ARG A 281 15.06 -22.78 -10.68
C ARG A 281 16.30 -22.04 -11.17
N TYR A 282 16.61 -20.89 -10.58
CA TYR A 282 17.61 -19.97 -11.15
C TYR A 282 18.70 -19.56 -10.16
N GLY A 283 18.54 -19.89 -8.89
CA GLY A 283 19.49 -19.56 -7.83
C GLY A 283 19.36 -18.13 -7.30
N GLN A 284 20.12 -17.87 -6.24
CA GLN A 284 20.02 -16.67 -5.41
C GLN A 284 20.27 -15.36 -6.19
N ASN A 285 21.19 -15.33 -7.16
CA ASN A 285 21.46 -14.12 -7.95
C ASN A 285 20.21 -13.63 -8.69
N LYS A 286 19.39 -14.55 -9.18
CA LYS A 286 18.17 -14.21 -9.90
C LYS A 286 17.12 -13.58 -8.99
N ILE A 287 16.95 -14.08 -7.76
CA ILE A 287 15.97 -13.47 -6.85
C ILE A 287 16.38 -12.06 -6.45
N PHE A 288 17.66 -11.74 -6.32
CA PHE A 288 18.14 -10.37 -6.08
C PHE A 288 17.88 -9.45 -7.27
N GLU A 289 18.08 -9.91 -8.49
CA GLU A 289 17.73 -9.17 -9.71
C GLU A 289 16.23 -8.86 -9.73
N VAL A 290 15.38 -9.85 -9.49
CA VAL A 290 13.92 -9.73 -9.47
C VAL A 290 13.48 -8.73 -8.39
N ARG A 291 14.02 -8.85 -7.16
CA ARG A 291 13.77 -7.93 -6.05
C ARG A 291 14.07 -6.47 -6.45
N ALA A 292 15.16 -6.25 -7.20
CA ALA A 292 15.58 -4.91 -7.59
C ALA A 292 14.72 -4.29 -8.70
N LEU A 293 14.23 -5.09 -9.63
CA LEU A 293 13.65 -4.59 -10.89
C LEU A 293 12.13 -4.68 -10.99
N GLU A 294 11.49 -5.62 -10.30
CA GLU A 294 10.08 -5.90 -10.50
C GLU A 294 9.16 -5.14 -9.53
N ARG A 295 7.90 -5.12 -9.87
CA ARG A 295 6.76 -4.76 -9.02
C ARG A 295 5.72 -5.87 -9.09
N ASP A 296 4.73 -5.89 -8.21
CA ASP A 296 3.79 -7.01 -8.08
C ASP A 296 3.19 -7.46 -9.42
N ALA A 297 2.66 -6.53 -10.21
CA ALA A 297 2.06 -6.87 -11.50
C ALA A 297 3.04 -7.54 -12.47
N SER A 298 4.28 -7.06 -12.57
CA SER A 298 5.29 -7.65 -13.43
C SER A 298 5.89 -8.92 -12.84
N PHE A 299 6.05 -9.00 -11.55
CA PHE A 299 6.50 -10.17 -10.80
C PHE A 299 5.54 -11.34 -10.98
N ILE A 300 4.24 -11.16 -10.75
CA ILE A 300 3.20 -12.16 -10.98
C ILE A 300 3.18 -12.56 -12.48
N ARG A 301 3.15 -11.59 -13.38
CA ARG A 301 3.05 -11.85 -14.83
C ARG A 301 4.19 -12.71 -15.37
N ARG A 302 5.41 -12.52 -14.87
CA ARG A 302 6.61 -13.20 -15.37
C ARG A 302 6.91 -14.50 -14.66
N TYR A 303 6.59 -14.61 -13.37
CA TYR A 303 7.12 -15.68 -12.53
C TYR A 303 6.07 -16.57 -11.89
N LEU A 304 4.79 -16.19 -11.87
CA LEU A 304 3.72 -17.10 -11.47
C LEU A 304 3.47 -18.09 -12.61
N THR A 305 3.93 -19.33 -12.45
CA THR A 305 3.77 -20.39 -13.44
C THR A 305 2.45 -21.14 -13.26
N LYS A 306 2.08 -21.98 -14.24
CA LYS A 306 0.92 -22.87 -14.15
C LYS A 306 1.05 -23.82 -12.96
N GLU A 307 2.23 -24.41 -12.80
CA GLU A 307 2.54 -25.36 -11.73
C GLU A 307 2.37 -24.68 -10.36
N LEU A 308 2.87 -23.45 -10.20
CA LEU A 308 2.64 -22.66 -8.97
C LEU A 308 1.18 -22.33 -8.76
N CYS A 309 0.43 -21.94 -9.78
CA CYS A 309 -1.01 -21.69 -9.64
C CYS A 309 -1.73 -22.93 -9.11
N TYR A 310 -1.33 -24.12 -9.59
CA TYR A 310 -1.90 -25.38 -9.13
C TYR A 310 -1.48 -25.72 -7.69
N GLU A 311 -0.20 -25.61 -7.36
CA GLU A 311 0.34 -25.86 -6.01
C GLU A 311 -0.30 -24.95 -4.97
N LEU A 312 -0.52 -23.69 -5.34
CA LEU A 312 -1.10 -22.65 -4.47
C LEU A 312 -2.63 -22.74 -4.40
N ASN A 313 -3.27 -23.66 -5.13
CA ASN A 313 -4.73 -23.76 -5.24
C ASN A 313 -5.39 -22.42 -5.60
N LEU A 314 -4.81 -21.71 -6.57
CA LEU A 314 -5.36 -20.46 -7.04
C LEU A 314 -6.52 -20.70 -7.99
N PHE A 315 -7.70 -20.23 -7.59
CA PHE A 315 -8.93 -20.31 -8.39
C PHE A 315 -9.52 -18.91 -8.54
N GLU A 316 -10.16 -18.65 -9.66
CA GLU A 316 -11.01 -17.47 -9.79
C GLU A 316 -12.40 -17.80 -9.25
N TYR A 317 -12.86 -16.97 -8.31
CA TYR A 317 -14.17 -17.12 -7.68
C TYR A 317 -15.15 -16.07 -8.18
N ALA A 318 -16.37 -16.48 -8.44
CA ALA A 318 -17.50 -15.57 -8.69
C ALA A 318 -18.47 -15.62 -7.51
N LYS A 319 -18.99 -14.46 -7.10
CA LYS A 319 -20.03 -14.39 -6.07
C LYS A 319 -21.37 -14.74 -6.70
N GLN A 320 -22.02 -15.78 -6.22
CA GLN A 320 -23.36 -16.18 -6.64
C GLN A 320 -24.30 -16.15 -5.43
N ARG A 321 -25.16 -15.13 -5.32
CA ARG A 321 -26.01 -14.86 -4.15
C ARG A 321 -25.16 -14.66 -2.87
N SER A 322 -25.28 -15.56 -1.88
CA SER A 322 -24.50 -15.56 -0.65
C SER A 322 -23.21 -16.39 -0.72
N ASP A 323 -23.02 -17.18 -1.78
CA ASP A 323 -21.95 -18.15 -1.89
C ASP A 323 -20.89 -17.72 -2.91
N TYR A 324 -19.68 -18.28 -2.76
CA TYR A 324 -18.62 -18.17 -3.75
C TYR A 324 -18.50 -19.47 -4.52
N VAL A 325 -18.56 -19.40 -5.84
CA VAL A 325 -18.35 -20.53 -6.73
C VAL A 325 -17.04 -20.36 -7.50
N ILE A 326 -16.36 -21.48 -7.78
CA ILE A 326 -15.17 -21.48 -8.60
C ILE A 326 -15.60 -21.18 -10.04
N LYS A 327 -15.04 -20.10 -10.62
CA LYS A 327 -15.28 -19.67 -12.01
C LYS A 327 -14.24 -20.25 -12.95
N GLU A 328 -12.96 -20.20 -12.55
CA GLU A 328 -11.83 -20.73 -13.32
C GLU A 328 -10.92 -21.58 -12.44
N ILE A 329 -10.35 -22.63 -13.03
CA ILE A 329 -9.35 -23.50 -12.43
C ILE A 329 -8.02 -23.31 -13.18
N PRO A 330 -6.84 -23.61 -12.58
CA PRO A 330 -5.54 -23.44 -13.21
C PRO A 330 -5.21 -24.54 -14.23
N ASP A 331 -6.13 -24.83 -15.19
CA ASP A 331 -5.89 -25.70 -16.33
C ASP A 331 -5.03 -25.01 -17.42
N GLU A 332 -5.04 -25.53 -18.66
CA GLU A 332 -4.21 -25.02 -19.76
C GLU A 332 -4.48 -23.55 -20.15
N LYS A 333 -5.68 -23.05 -19.91
CA LYS A 333 -6.10 -21.68 -20.24
C LYS A 333 -6.40 -20.86 -18.98
N GLY A 334 -7.08 -21.46 -18.01
CA GLY A 334 -7.57 -20.76 -16.81
C GLY A 334 -6.45 -20.18 -15.95
N TRP A 335 -5.25 -20.79 -15.91
CA TRP A 335 -4.12 -20.22 -15.18
C TRP A 335 -3.71 -18.83 -15.72
N ILE A 336 -3.86 -18.59 -17.02
CA ILE A 336 -3.56 -17.30 -17.65
C ILE A 336 -4.58 -16.24 -17.18
N GLU A 337 -5.86 -16.60 -17.15
CA GLU A 337 -6.93 -15.72 -16.66
C GLU A 337 -6.74 -15.41 -15.18
N ILE A 338 -6.48 -16.41 -14.34
CA ILE A 338 -6.16 -16.24 -12.91
C ILE A 338 -4.99 -15.28 -12.75
N ARG A 339 -3.88 -15.50 -13.47
CA ARG A 339 -2.71 -14.63 -13.42
C ARG A 339 -3.02 -13.20 -13.85
N ASN A 340 -3.79 -13.03 -14.93
CA ASN A 340 -4.18 -11.69 -15.41
C ASN A 340 -5.07 -10.98 -14.39
N THR A 341 -6.02 -11.68 -13.80
CA THR A 341 -6.87 -11.16 -12.72
C THR A 341 -6.05 -10.70 -11.51
N LEU A 342 -5.05 -11.48 -11.10
CA LEU A 342 -4.12 -11.09 -10.03
C LEU A 342 -3.32 -9.85 -10.41
N CYS A 343 -2.76 -9.79 -11.63
CA CYS A 343 -2.00 -8.64 -12.11
C CYS A 343 -2.84 -7.35 -12.13
N ASN A 344 -4.12 -7.44 -12.50
CA ASN A 344 -5.01 -6.29 -12.58
C ASN A 344 -5.50 -5.82 -11.21
N ASN A 345 -5.48 -6.70 -10.21
CA ASN A 345 -5.96 -6.41 -8.85
C ASN A 345 -4.84 -6.12 -7.84
N CYS A 346 -3.58 -6.05 -8.25
CA CYS A 346 -2.48 -5.65 -7.38
C CYS A 346 -1.96 -4.24 -7.71
N GLY A 347 -1.29 -3.64 -6.74
CA GLY A 347 -0.71 -2.32 -6.87
C GLY A 347 -1.73 -1.24 -7.23
N MET A 348 -1.28 -0.23 -7.93
CA MET A 348 -2.14 0.85 -8.46
C MET A 348 -3.15 0.37 -9.50
N GLY A 349 -2.97 -0.82 -10.07
CA GLY A 349 -3.96 -1.45 -10.95
C GLY A 349 -5.29 -1.74 -10.27
N SER A 350 -5.34 -1.87 -8.94
CA SER A 350 -6.58 -2.04 -8.18
C SER A 350 -7.41 -0.76 -8.04
N ILE A 351 -6.84 0.39 -8.35
CA ILE A 351 -7.45 1.72 -8.17
C ILE A 351 -7.90 2.27 -9.53
N PRO A 352 -9.15 2.77 -9.68
CA PRO A 352 -9.63 3.37 -10.90
C PRO A 352 -8.70 4.49 -11.39
N ASN A 353 -8.49 4.58 -12.70
CA ASN A 353 -7.66 5.63 -13.30
C ASN A 353 -8.54 6.72 -13.90
N ILE A 354 -8.47 7.92 -13.32
CA ILE A 354 -9.21 9.10 -13.76
C ILE A 354 -8.20 10.13 -14.25
N VAL A 355 -8.36 10.56 -15.49
CA VAL A 355 -7.48 11.54 -16.13
C VAL A 355 -8.24 12.81 -16.51
N VAL A 356 -7.54 13.91 -16.60
CA VAL A 356 -8.08 15.16 -17.15
C VAL A 356 -8.16 15.01 -18.67
N ASP A 357 -9.35 15.24 -19.22
CA ASP A 357 -9.60 15.17 -20.66
C ASP A 357 -9.60 16.57 -21.29
N ASP A 358 -10.40 17.51 -20.75
CA ASP A 358 -10.53 18.86 -21.29
C ASP A 358 -11.03 19.87 -20.23
N ILE A 359 -11.02 21.15 -20.56
CA ILE A 359 -11.72 22.23 -19.84
C ILE A 359 -12.63 22.95 -20.84
N LEU A 360 -13.93 23.00 -20.56
CA LEU A 360 -14.89 23.74 -21.38
C LEU A 360 -14.74 25.24 -21.14
N LYS A 361 -14.22 25.98 -22.12
CA LYS A 361 -13.93 27.42 -22.01
C LYS A 361 -15.15 28.30 -21.69
N LYS A 362 -16.37 27.80 -21.91
CA LYS A 362 -17.60 28.55 -21.70
C LYS A 362 -17.88 28.84 -20.23
N ASP A 363 -17.63 27.87 -19.38
CA ASP A 363 -18.03 27.90 -17.97
C ASP A 363 -16.95 27.27 -17.05
N ASN A 364 -15.75 27.05 -17.56
CA ASN A 364 -14.64 26.39 -16.88
C ASN A 364 -14.96 24.98 -16.36
N THR A 365 -15.92 24.29 -16.95
CA THR A 365 -16.26 22.91 -16.58
C THR A 365 -15.04 22.00 -16.81
N LEU A 366 -14.59 21.32 -15.76
CA LEU A 366 -13.55 20.31 -15.85
C LEU A 366 -14.13 19.00 -16.39
N VAL A 367 -13.57 18.50 -17.50
CA VAL A 367 -13.97 17.22 -18.10
C VAL A 367 -12.93 16.16 -17.74
N LEU A 368 -13.39 15.13 -17.05
CA LEU A 368 -12.60 13.97 -16.65
C LEU A 368 -13.00 12.74 -17.46
N LYS A 369 -12.06 11.83 -17.64
CA LYS A 369 -12.27 10.55 -18.30
C LYS A 369 -11.82 9.41 -17.41
N HIS A 370 -12.70 8.43 -17.17
CA HIS A 370 -12.36 7.16 -16.59
C HIS A 370 -11.71 6.28 -17.66
N ILE A 371 -10.46 5.85 -17.41
CA ILE A 371 -9.79 4.86 -18.27
C ILE A 371 -10.38 3.49 -17.94
N TYR A 372 -11.44 3.15 -18.66
CA TYR A 372 -12.22 1.95 -18.40
C TYR A 372 -11.45 0.68 -18.77
N ASP A 373 -11.22 -0.19 -17.81
CA ASP A 373 -10.49 -1.45 -17.92
C ASP A 373 -11.40 -2.70 -17.81
N GLY A 374 -12.70 -2.52 -17.95
CA GLY A 374 -13.70 -3.57 -17.78
C GLY A 374 -14.41 -3.53 -16.43
N ARG A 375 -13.93 -2.70 -15.48
CA ARG A 375 -14.52 -2.53 -14.14
C ARG A 375 -15.27 -1.20 -14.05
N GLU A 376 -16.50 -1.27 -13.57
CA GLU A 376 -17.33 -0.08 -13.36
C GLU A 376 -16.96 0.62 -12.05
N LEU A 377 -17.13 1.93 -12.00
CA LEU A 377 -16.99 2.71 -10.78
C LEU A 377 -18.16 2.43 -9.84
N ASN A 378 -17.90 2.33 -8.55
CA ASN A 378 -18.97 2.31 -7.55
C ASN A 378 -19.67 3.67 -7.53
N SER A 379 -20.97 3.70 -7.81
CA SER A 379 -21.75 4.93 -7.97
C SER A 379 -21.67 5.85 -6.76
N ASN A 380 -21.79 5.31 -5.55
CA ASN A 380 -21.74 6.12 -4.32
C ASN A 380 -20.38 6.80 -4.12
N TYR A 381 -19.28 6.06 -4.35
CA TYR A 381 -17.93 6.61 -4.24
C TYR A 381 -17.64 7.60 -5.37
N MET A 382 -18.09 7.32 -6.59
CA MET A 382 -17.93 8.20 -7.75
C MET A 382 -18.61 9.56 -7.50
N GLU A 383 -19.87 9.56 -7.06
CA GLU A 383 -20.61 10.79 -6.76
C GLU A 383 -19.96 11.60 -5.65
N ALA A 384 -19.55 10.92 -4.55
CA ALA A 384 -18.86 11.57 -3.43
C ALA A 384 -17.53 12.19 -3.89
N THR A 385 -16.76 11.47 -4.72
CA THR A 385 -15.48 11.97 -5.25
C THR A 385 -15.68 13.16 -6.19
N LEU A 386 -16.68 13.13 -7.06
CA LEU A 386 -16.99 14.27 -7.95
C LEU A 386 -17.35 15.53 -7.17
N LYS A 387 -18.09 15.42 -6.06
CA LYS A 387 -18.36 16.55 -5.16
C LYS A 387 -17.08 17.10 -4.53
N CYS A 388 -16.16 16.24 -4.12
CA CYS A 388 -14.85 16.65 -3.61
C CYS A 388 -14.02 17.35 -4.69
N ILE A 389 -14.04 16.85 -5.94
CA ILE A 389 -13.33 17.51 -7.05
C ILE A 389 -13.96 18.87 -7.38
N TYR A 390 -15.30 18.96 -7.37
CA TYR A 390 -15.98 20.25 -7.53
C TYR A 390 -15.53 21.27 -6.48
N GLU A 391 -15.40 20.85 -5.23
CA GLU A 391 -14.95 21.70 -4.13
C GLU A 391 -13.52 22.24 -4.36
N LEU A 392 -12.62 21.40 -4.89
CA LEU A 392 -11.25 21.77 -5.19
C LEU A 392 -11.12 22.58 -6.48
N TRP A 393 -11.96 22.30 -7.47
CA TRP A 393 -11.89 22.97 -8.76
C TRP A 393 -12.58 24.32 -8.78
N GLY A 394 -13.71 24.45 -8.05
CA GLY A 394 -14.50 25.67 -7.94
C GLY A 394 -15.54 25.87 -9.07
N TYR A 395 -15.62 24.99 -10.05
CA TYR A 395 -16.55 25.02 -11.18
C TYR A 395 -17.15 23.63 -11.42
N PRO A 396 -18.17 23.50 -12.32
CA PRO A 396 -18.73 22.19 -12.66
C PRO A 396 -17.69 21.17 -13.09
N VAL A 397 -17.95 19.91 -12.75
CA VAL A 397 -17.08 18.77 -13.09
C VAL A 397 -17.89 17.69 -13.79
N LYS A 398 -17.41 17.20 -14.92
CA LYS A 398 -17.98 16.11 -15.69
C LYS A 398 -17.03 14.92 -15.69
N LEU A 399 -17.58 13.72 -15.61
CA LEU A 399 -16.84 12.48 -15.73
C LEU A 399 -17.46 11.61 -16.81
N ASN A 400 -16.69 11.28 -17.83
CA ASN A 400 -17.05 10.30 -18.85
C ASN A 400 -16.62 8.90 -18.39
N THR A 401 -17.58 7.98 -18.26
CA THR A 401 -17.36 6.60 -17.81
C THR A 401 -18.30 5.62 -18.49
N LYS A 402 -18.19 4.32 -18.15
CA LYS A 402 -19.15 3.30 -18.60
C LYS A 402 -19.91 2.75 -17.41
N ILE A 403 -21.23 2.64 -17.56
CA ILE A 403 -22.14 2.00 -16.60
C ILE A 403 -23.05 1.07 -17.40
N SER A 404 -23.15 -0.20 -17.01
CA SER A 404 -23.91 -1.23 -17.74
C SER A 404 -23.51 -1.33 -19.22
N LYS A 405 -22.21 -1.11 -19.51
CA LYS A 405 -21.62 -1.08 -20.86
C LYS A 405 -22.02 0.11 -21.73
N GLU A 406 -22.82 1.04 -21.22
CA GLU A 406 -23.19 2.28 -21.91
C GLU A 406 -22.22 3.41 -21.53
N ASP A 407 -21.94 4.29 -22.50
CA ASP A 407 -21.14 5.49 -22.26
C ASP A 407 -21.99 6.54 -21.56
N ILE A 408 -21.59 6.95 -20.37
CA ILE A 408 -22.35 7.84 -19.49
C ILE A 408 -21.46 9.04 -19.11
N GLU A 409 -22.04 10.24 -19.23
CA GLU A 409 -21.51 11.47 -18.63
C GLU A 409 -22.19 11.68 -17.27
N VAL A 410 -21.40 11.78 -16.21
CA VAL A 410 -21.84 12.14 -14.85
C VAL A 410 -21.39 13.56 -14.57
N CYS A 411 -22.32 14.44 -14.25
CA CYS A 411 -22.02 15.86 -14.02
C CYS A 411 -22.34 16.27 -12.58
N CYS A 412 -21.37 16.89 -11.92
CA CYS A 412 -21.53 17.62 -10.67
C CYS A 412 -21.58 19.12 -11.03
N SER A 413 -22.79 19.69 -11.12
CA SER A 413 -22.99 21.09 -11.47
C SER A 413 -22.95 22.04 -10.27
N GLU A 414 -23.22 21.52 -9.07
CA GLU A 414 -23.22 22.21 -7.79
C GLU A 414 -22.78 21.23 -6.69
N PRO A 415 -22.38 21.67 -5.50
CA PRO A 415 -21.86 20.79 -4.42
C PRO A 415 -22.77 19.61 -4.04
N THR A 416 -24.07 19.74 -4.28
CA THR A 416 -25.08 18.72 -3.93
C THR A 416 -25.77 18.07 -5.13
N THR A 417 -25.56 18.58 -6.33
CA THR A 417 -26.34 18.19 -7.54
C THR A 417 -25.51 17.32 -8.46
N ILE A 418 -25.90 16.05 -8.57
CA ILE A 418 -25.34 15.09 -9.54
C ILE A 418 -26.40 14.76 -10.59
N SER A 419 -26.03 14.76 -11.85
CA SER A 419 -26.88 14.35 -12.97
C SER A 419 -26.15 13.36 -13.89
N TYR A 420 -26.93 12.49 -14.54
CA TYR A 420 -26.45 11.46 -15.44
C TYR A 420 -27.02 11.69 -16.84
N LYS A 421 -26.20 11.52 -17.86
CA LYS A 421 -26.58 11.61 -19.25
C LYS A 421 -25.95 10.49 -20.04
N THR A 422 -26.77 9.69 -20.73
CA THR A 422 -26.27 8.69 -21.68
C THR A 422 -25.70 9.40 -22.92
N LEU A 423 -24.48 9.07 -23.27
CA LEU A 423 -23.84 9.52 -24.49
C LEU A 423 -24.22 8.51 -25.58
N ARG A 424 -25.16 8.93 -26.51
CA ARG A 424 -25.48 8.09 -27.67
C ARG A 424 -24.31 8.22 -28.65
N CYS A 425 -23.78 7.10 -29.12
CA CYS A 425 -22.94 7.09 -30.32
C CYS A 425 -23.85 7.45 -31.50
N ASP A 426 -23.66 8.64 -32.08
CA ASP A 426 -24.23 8.99 -33.38
C ASP A 426 -23.50 8.25 -34.51
#